data_0ca952b531d27db6098190f341c5cee2
#
_entry.id   0ca952b531d27db6098190f341c5cee2
#
_cell.length_a   1.000
_cell.length_b   1.000
_cell.length_c   1.000
_cell.angle_alpha   90.00
_cell.angle_beta   90.00
_cell.angle_gamma   90.00
#
_symmetry.space_group_name_H-M   'P 1'
#
loop_
_entity.id
_entity.type
_entity.pdbx_description
1 polymer ?
#
loop_
_entity_poly.entity_id
_entity_poly.type
_entity_poly.pdbx_seq_one_letter_code
_entity_poly.pdbx_strand_id
1 'polypeptide(L)'
;MVPGVTPGKSPTHGIPSHGIAMTQDESEIWIADNANNYLRVFDATVMPPTLKTSVKVRDEPGWITFGIDGRLAYPSTGDVVDVRSKQIVATLQDENGANAESEKMLEIDFAGGKPSVAGDQFGKGKKQ
;
A
#
# COMPACT_ATOMS: atom_id res chain seq x y z
N MET A 1 -19.73 -0.56 1.81
CA MET A 1 -19.09 -1.59 2.68
C MET A 1 -18.38 -2.59 1.77
N VAL A 2 -17.15 -3.00 2.10
CA VAL A 2 -16.43 -4.01 1.32
C VAL A 2 -17.06 -5.38 1.58
N PRO A 3 -17.49 -6.12 0.54
CA PRO A 3 -18.11 -7.43 0.74
C PRO A 3 -17.18 -8.40 1.48
N GLY A 4 -17.71 -9.15 2.44
CA GLY A 4 -16.95 -10.14 3.22
C GLY A 4 -16.07 -9.54 4.33
N VAL A 5 -16.17 -8.24 4.60
CA VAL A 5 -15.44 -7.57 5.66
C VAL A 5 -16.38 -7.15 6.77
N THR A 6 -16.14 -7.63 7.97
CA THR A 6 -16.86 -7.17 9.16
C THR A 6 -16.30 -5.81 9.59
N PRO A 7 -17.15 -4.80 9.86
CA PRO A 7 -16.68 -3.54 10.41
C PRO A 7 -15.94 -3.78 11.73
N GLY A 8 -14.72 -3.29 11.82
CA GLY A 8 -13.94 -3.29 13.05
C GLY A 8 -14.34 -2.16 14.01
N LYS A 9 -13.50 -1.93 15.01
CA LYS A 9 -13.65 -0.78 15.90
C LYS A 9 -13.50 0.53 15.11
N SER A 10 -14.02 1.62 15.65
CA SER A 10 -13.82 2.94 15.05
C SER A 10 -12.31 3.21 14.86
N PRO A 11 -11.86 3.48 13.64
CA PRO A 11 -10.45 3.69 13.35
C PRO A 11 -10.00 5.06 13.87
N THR A 12 -8.68 5.24 14.02
CA THR A 12 -8.05 6.48 14.46
C THR A 12 -8.50 7.70 13.64
N HIS A 13 -8.72 7.50 12.33
CA HIS A 13 -9.16 8.56 11.42
C HIS A 13 -10.70 8.69 11.28
N GLY A 14 -11.48 7.98 12.09
CA GLY A 14 -12.94 8.03 12.10
C GLY A 14 -13.62 7.39 10.89
N ILE A 15 -12.86 6.80 9.97
CA ILE A 15 -13.35 6.10 8.78
C ILE A 15 -12.68 4.74 8.61
N PRO A 16 -13.42 3.71 8.14
CA PRO A 16 -12.89 2.35 8.06
C PRO A 16 -11.87 2.14 6.93
N SER A 17 -11.83 3.03 5.95
CA SER A 17 -10.90 2.96 4.82
C SER A 17 -10.81 4.33 4.15
N HIS A 18 -9.60 4.81 3.86
CA HIS A 18 -9.39 6.05 3.12
C HIS A 18 -8.21 5.98 2.11
N GLY A 19 -7.36 4.96 2.19
CA GLY A 19 -6.27 4.73 1.25
C GLY A 19 -6.69 3.80 0.12
N ILE A 20 -6.54 4.25 -1.12
CA ILE A 20 -6.80 3.47 -2.33
C ILE A 20 -5.71 3.73 -3.36
N ALA A 21 -5.22 2.70 -3.99
CA ALA A 21 -4.26 2.80 -5.09
C ALA A 21 -4.50 1.69 -6.12
N MET A 22 -4.06 1.93 -7.35
CA MET A 22 -4.15 0.99 -8.46
C MET A 22 -2.74 0.57 -8.87
N THR A 23 -2.56 -0.71 -9.21
CA THR A 23 -1.30 -1.20 -9.76
C THR A 23 -0.97 -0.51 -11.09
N GLN A 24 0.32 -0.50 -11.49
CA GLN A 24 0.75 0.18 -12.70
C GLN A 24 0.10 -0.38 -13.98
N ASP A 25 -0.17 -1.68 -14.01
CA ASP A 25 -0.85 -2.38 -15.11
C ASP A 25 -2.38 -2.26 -15.06
N GLU A 26 -2.90 -1.53 -14.06
CA GLU A 26 -4.33 -1.30 -13.83
C GLU A 26 -5.15 -2.58 -13.58
N SER A 27 -4.48 -3.70 -13.28
CA SER A 27 -5.16 -4.98 -13.07
C SER A 27 -5.75 -5.15 -11.66
N GLU A 28 -5.24 -4.39 -10.68
CA GLU A 28 -5.67 -4.52 -9.30
C GLU A 28 -5.90 -3.14 -8.63
N ILE A 29 -6.94 -3.07 -7.82
CA ILE A 29 -7.19 -1.96 -6.90
C ILE A 29 -6.89 -2.47 -5.48
N TRP A 30 -6.05 -1.75 -4.76
CA TRP A 30 -5.71 -2.03 -3.38
C TRP A 30 -6.33 -0.99 -2.46
N ILE A 31 -6.98 -1.43 -1.39
CA ILE A 31 -7.66 -0.59 -0.42
C ILE A 31 -7.10 -0.86 0.98
N ALA A 32 -6.69 0.20 1.66
CA ALA A 32 -6.30 0.14 3.06
C ALA A 32 -7.54 0.01 3.94
N ASP A 33 -7.75 -1.17 4.53
CA ASP A 33 -8.84 -1.43 5.49
C ASP A 33 -8.32 -1.18 6.91
N ASN A 34 -8.37 0.08 7.31
CA ASN A 34 -7.86 0.55 8.61
C ASN A 34 -8.50 -0.19 9.79
N ALA A 35 -9.82 -0.42 9.73
CA ALA A 35 -10.58 -0.99 10.83
C ALA A 35 -10.27 -2.47 11.10
N ASN A 36 -9.74 -3.19 10.13
CA ASN A 36 -9.50 -4.64 10.21
C ASN A 36 -8.02 -5.02 10.02
N ASN A 37 -7.14 -4.05 9.79
CA ASN A 37 -5.69 -4.25 9.58
C ASN A 37 -5.39 -5.11 8.36
N TYR A 38 -6.01 -4.79 7.22
CA TYR A 38 -5.80 -5.49 5.96
C TYR A 38 -5.59 -4.51 4.80
N LEU A 39 -4.84 -4.97 3.81
CA LEU A 39 -4.95 -4.46 2.45
C LEU A 39 -5.91 -5.37 1.71
N ARG A 40 -6.99 -4.80 1.15
CA ARG A 40 -7.95 -5.51 0.32
C ARG A 40 -7.58 -5.34 -1.14
N VAL A 41 -7.36 -6.44 -1.83
CA VAL A 41 -6.95 -6.47 -3.22
C VAL A 41 -8.13 -6.91 -4.08
N PHE A 42 -8.54 -6.06 -5.00
CA PHE A 42 -9.64 -6.32 -5.92
C PHE A 42 -9.09 -6.53 -7.33
N ASP A 43 -9.72 -7.44 -8.04
CA ASP A 43 -9.56 -7.58 -9.49
C ASP A 43 -10.27 -6.41 -10.17
N ALA A 44 -9.50 -5.55 -10.86
CA ALA A 44 -10.00 -4.39 -11.57
C ALA A 44 -10.24 -4.68 -13.07
N THR A 45 -9.95 -5.90 -13.53
CA THR A 45 -10.19 -6.31 -14.91
C THR A 45 -11.65 -6.67 -15.18
N VAL A 46 -12.46 -6.75 -14.12
CA VAL A 46 -13.90 -7.03 -14.18
C VAL A 46 -14.71 -5.89 -13.57
N MET A 47 -15.96 -5.73 -14.01
CA MET A 47 -16.83 -4.65 -13.53
C MET A 47 -18.18 -5.22 -13.04
N PRO A 48 -18.57 -4.97 -11.78
CA PRO A 48 -17.79 -4.25 -10.75
C PRO A 48 -16.56 -5.03 -10.29
N PRO A 49 -15.52 -4.35 -9.78
CA PRO A 49 -14.33 -5.01 -9.24
C PRO A 49 -14.68 -6.02 -8.14
N THR A 50 -14.03 -7.17 -8.15
CA THR A 50 -14.29 -8.26 -7.20
C THR A 50 -13.12 -8.47 -6.26
N LEU A 51 -13.40 -8.77 -4.98
CA LEU A 51 -12.35 -9.06 -4.00
C LEU A 51 -11.59 -10.33 -4.39
N LYS A 52 -10.28 -10.18 -4.63
CA LYS A 52 -9.37 -11.24 -5.05
C LYS A 52 -8.67 -11.88 -3.85
N THR A 53 -8.12 -11.05 -2.95
CA THR A 53 -7.43 -11.50 -1.75
C THR A 53 -7.30 -10.37 -0.73
N SER A 54 -6.75 -10.70 0.44
CA SER A 54 -6.47 -9.72 1.50
C SER A 54 -5.13 -10.04 2.14
N VAL A 55 -4.34 -9.01 2.37
CA VAL A 55 -3.02 -9.10 3.02
C VAL A 55 -3.15 -8.55 4.43
N LYS A 56 -2.89 -9.38 5.45
CA LYS A 56 -2.84 -8.90 6.83
C LYS A 56 -1.59 -8.05 7.02
N VAL A 57 -1.77 -6.84 7.50
CA VAL A 57 -0.68 -5.91 7.83
C VAL A 57 -0.67 -5.63 9.33
N ARG A 58 0.33 -4.86 9.81
CA ARG A 58 0.49 -4.57 11.23
C ARG A 58 -0.74 -3.85 11.79
N ASP A 59 -0.78 -2.56 11.82
CA ASP A 59 -1.84 -1.83 12.51
C ASP A 59 -2.32 -0.64 11.69
N GLU A 60 -3.61 -0.43 11.68
CA GLU A 60 -4.30 0.74 11.13
C GLU A 60 -3.74 1.28 9.79
N PRO A 61 -3.72 0.48 8.69
CA PRO A 61 -3.24 0.96 7.40
C PRO A 61 -4.10 2.11 6.90
N GLY A 62 -3.49 3.26 6.62
CA GLY A 62 -4.17 4.46 6.13
C GLY A 62 -3.90 4.77 4.66
N TRP A 63 -2.77 4.34 4.11
CA TRP A 63 -2.32 4.63 2.76
C TRP A 63 -1.54 3.49 2.15
N ILE A 64 -1.40 3.52 0.82
CA ILE A 64 -0.58 2.56 0.06
C ILE A 64 0.16 3.33 -1.02
N THR A 65 1.48 3.14 -1.07
CA THR A 65 2.33 3.61 -2.17
C THR A 65 2.97 2.41 -2.85
N PHE A 66 2.91 2.32 -4.17
CA PHE A 66 3.65 1.33 -4.92
C PHE A 66 5.07 1.82 -5.22
N GLY A 67 6.04 0.90 -5.28
CA GLY A 67 7.35 1.19 -5.83
C GLY A 67 7.25 1.63 -7.30
N ILE A 68 8.24 2.40 -7.75
CA ILE A 68 8.28 2.94 -9.13
C ILE A 68 8.25 1.81 -10.17
N ASP A 69 8.85 0.67 -9.86
CA ASP A 69 8.85 -0.51 -10.73
C ASP A 69 7.59 -1.40 -10.59
N GLY A 70 6.69 -1.06 -9.67
CA GLY A 70 5.44 -1.80 -9.40
C GLY A 70 5.60 -3.14 -8.69
N ARG A 71 6.82 -3.50 -8.25
CA ARG A 71 7.08 -4.80 -7.61
C ARG A 71 6.71 -4.85 -6.14
N LEU A 72 6.85 -3.75 -5.44
CA LEU A 72 6.62 -3.65 -3.99
C LEU A 72 5.52 -2.64 -3.70
N ALA A 73 4.76 -2.90 -2.66
CA ALA A 73 3.78 -1.99 -2.09
C ALA A 73 4.18 -1.65 -0.65
N TYR A 74 4.04 -0.39 -0.31
CA TYR A 74 4.39 0.19 0.97
C TYR A 74 3.13 0.78 1.63
N PRO A 75 2.40 -0.02 2.43
CA PRO A 75 1.34 0.53 3.28
C PRO A 75 1.94 1.42 4.37
N SER A 76 1.15 2.36 4.88
CA SER A 76 1.54 3.28 5.96
C SER A 76 2.00 2.59 7.25
N THR A 77 1.69 1.32 7.41
CA THR A 77 2.10 0.48 8.55
C THR A 77 3.59 0.16 8.57
N GLY A 78 4.33 0.45 7.48
CA GLY A 78 5.75 0.10 7.33
C GLY A 78 6.00 -1.36 6.94
N ASP A 79 4.98 -2.13 6.67
CA ASP A 79 5.16 -3.43 6.01
C ASP A 79 5.59 -3.21 4.56
N VAL A 80 6.36 -4.14 4.01
CA VAL A 80 6.74 -4.16 2.60
C VAL A 80 6.13 -5.41 1.98
N VAL A 81 5.25 -5.23 1.02
CA VAL A 81 4.49 -6.31 0.41
C VAL A 81 4.94 -6.52 -1.03
N ASP A 82 5.29 -7.74 -1.38
CA ASP A 82 5.51 -8.13 -2.78
C ASP A 82 4.15 -8.16 -3.51
N VAL A 83 4.02 -7.33 -4.55
CA VAL A 83 2.75 -7.13 -5.27
C VAL A 83 2.28 -8.40 -5.97
N ARG A 84 3.19 -9.23 -6.45
CA ARG A 84 2.84 -10.46 -7.15
C ARG A 84 2.38 -11.57 -6.22
N SER A 85 3.18 -11.86 -5.19
CA SER A 85 2.91 -12.95 -4.24
C SER A 85 1.92 -12.58 -3.14
N LYS A 86 1.69 -11.28 -2.92
CA LYS A 86 0.86 -10.77 -1.81
C LYS A 86 1.43 -11.13 -0.43
N GLN A 87 2.75 -11.35 -0.35
CA GLN A 87 3.44 -11.68 0.89
C GLN A 87 4.17 -10.47 1.45
N ILE A 88 4.20 -10.35 2.78
CA ILE A 88 5.09 -9.40 3.45
C ILE A 88 6.50 -9.94 3.34
N VAL A 89 7.40 -9.17 2.71
CA VAL A 89 8.79 -9.55 2.45
C VAL A 89 9.78 -8.81 3.33
N ALA A 90 9.37 -7.69 3.93
CA ALA A 90 10.18 -6.92 4.88
C ALA A 90 9.27 -6.05 5.75
N THR A 91 9.86 -5.46 6.79
CA THR A 91 9.24 -4.40 7.61
C THR A 91 10.25 -3.28 7.78
N LEU A 92 9.78 -2.04 7.64
CA LEU A 92 10.60 -0.86 7.84
C LEU A 92 10.79 -0.60 9.33
N GLN A 93 12.02 -0.30 9.71
CA GLN A 93 12.39 0.03 11.08
C GLN A 93 13.36 1.23 11.06
N ASP A 94 13.38 1.99 12.15
CA ASP A 94 14.39 3.01 12.36
C ASP A 94 15.73 2.40 12.82
N GLU A 95 16.72 3.25 13.07
CA GLU A 95 18.06 2.83 13.51
C GLU A 95 18.09 2.13 14.89
N ASN A 96 17.02 2.23 15.67
CA ASN A 96 16.86 1.58 16.98
C ASN A 96 16.02 0.30 16.90
N GLY A 97 15.56 -0.07 15.71
CA GLY A 97 14.70 -1.23 15.47
C GLY A 97 13.22 -0.99 15.80
N ALA A 98 12.82 0.25 16.05
CA ALA A 98 11.40 0.59 16.21
C ALA A 98 10.70 0.63 14.86
N ASN A 99 9.42 0.25 14.83
CA ASN A 99 8.63 0.25 13.60
C ASN A 99 8.55 1.65 13.00
N ALA A 100 8.91 1.77 11.72
CA ALA A 100 8.68 2.97 10.95
C ALA A 100 7.28 2.94 10.31
N GLU A 101 6.49 3.94 10.61
CA GLU A 101 5.13 4.13 10.11
C GLU A 101 5.04 5.51 9.45
N SER A 102 4.34 5.62 8.33
CA SER A 102 4.14 6.89 7.67
C SER A 102 2.90 6.85 6.78
N GLU A 103 2.03 7.85 6.93
CA GLU A 103 0.86 8.02 6.06
C GLU A 103 1.24 8.17 4.58
N LYS A 104 2.39 8.73 4.29
CA LYS A 104 2.88 8.98 2.94
C LYS A 104 4.32 8.52 2.80
N MET A 105 4.61 7.83 1.72
CA MET A 105 5.97 7.44 1.32
C MET A 105 6.24 7.92 -0.10
N LEU A 106 7.50 8.17 -0.38
CA LEU A 106 7.98 8.58 -1.69
C LEU A 106 9.24 7.80 -2.02
N GLU A 107 9.26 7.13 -3.15
CA GLU A 107 10.46 6.51 -3.69
C GLU A 107 11.20 7.50 -4.58
N ILE A 108 12.49 7.62 -4.36
CA ILE A 108 13.40 8.43 -5.19
C ILE A 108 14.58 7.55 -5.59
N ASP A 109 14.74 7.33 -6.88
CA ASP A 109 15.90 6.64 -7.42
C ASP A 109 17.04 7.62 -7.69
N PHE A 110 18.26 7.18 -7.43
CA PHE A 110 19.47 7.95 -7.66
C PHE A 110 20.34 7.29 -8.72
N ALA A 111 20.91 8.09 -9.59
CA ALA A 111 21.94 7.68 -10.55
C ALA A 111 23.12 8.62 -10.44
N GLY A 112 24.33 8.08 -10.23
CA GLY A 112 25.54 8.89 -10.04
C GLY A 112 25.45 9.88 -8.87
N GLY A 113 24.76 9.50 -7.78
CA GLY A 113 24.57 10.34 -6.59
C GLY A 113 23.56 11.49 -6.75
N LYS A 114 22.82 11.53 -7.85
CA LYS A 114 21.76 12.55 -8.10
C LYS A 114 20.41 11.87 -8.27
N PRO A 115 19.30 12.52 -7.85
CA PRO A 115 17.98 12.02 -8.15
C PRO A 115 17.76 11.87 -9.66
N SER A 116 17.24 10.72 -10.08
CA SER A 116 16.99 10.40 -11.51
C SER A 116 15.52 10.17 -11.80
N VAL A 117 14.82 9.53 -10.89
CA VAL A 117 13.37 9.28 -10.97
C VAL A 117 12.76 9.52 -9.60
N ALA A 118 11.61 10.14 -9.54
CA ALA A 118 10.82 10.26 -8.32
C ALA A 118 9.42 9.71 -8.56
N GLY A 119 8.94 8.91 -7.62
CA GLY A 119 7.54 8.47 -7.57
C GLY A 119 6.62 9.61 -7.15
N ASP A 120 5.34 9.47 -7.40
CA ASP A 120 4.30 10.28 -6.75
C ASP A 120 3.73 9.56 -5.53
N GLN A 121 2.69 10.11 -4.92
CA GLN A 121 2.05 9.52 -3.75
C GLN A 121 1.43 8.12 -3.97
N PHE A 122 1.34 7.67 -5.23
CA PHE A 122 0.85 6.35 -5.62
C PHE A 122 1.97 5.46 -6.17
N GLY A 123 3.21 5.97 -6.25
CA GLY A 123 4.37 5.25 -6.75
C GLY A 123 4.64 5.39 -8.25
N LYS A 124 3.84 6.17 -8.99
CA LYS A 124 4.07 6.40 -10.42
C LYS A 124 5.32 7.26 -10.61
N GLY A 125 6.34 6.70 -11.28
CA GLY A 125 7.60 7.39 -11.51
C GLY A 125 7.49 8.51 -12.53
N LYS A 126 8.12 9.64 -12.23
CA LYS A 126 8.35 10.74 -13.18
C LYS A 126 9.85 10.95 -13.31
N LYS A 127 10.34 11.01 -14.55
CA LYS A 127 11.73 11.39 -14.81
C LYS A 127 11.95 12.84 -14.42
N GLN A 128 13.03 13.08 -13.75
CA GLN A 128 13.53 14.41 -13.41
C GLN A 128 14.23 15.02 -14.62
#